data_d4fdc31ce5f4e8e960fbc2edc0f45bae
#
_entry.id   d4fdc31ce5f4e8e960fbc2edc0f45bae
#
_cell.length_a   1.000
_cell.length_b   1.000
_cell.length_c   1.000
_cell.angle_alpha   90.00
_cell.angle_beta   90.00
_cell.angle_gamma   90.00
#
_symmetry.space_group_name_H-M   'P 1'
#
loop_
_entity.id
_entity.type
_entity.pdbx_description
1 polymer ?
#
loop_
_entity_poly.entity_id
_entity_poly.type
_entity_poly.pdbx_seq_one_letter_code
_entity_poly.pdbx_strand_id
1 'polypeptide(L)'
;MNILIINAGSSSLKYQLMDPETGVVSAKGLCERIGIDGRLNHKVGENKVVKDIPMPTHSEAIAATLEILVDPVNGVIKSVDEIDAVGHRVLHGGMEFFDSCIINDEVIKAIKKCIPLGPLHNPANLMGIEACQKVMPTTPQVAVFDTAFHMTMPPKAYRYAIPTEYYENDSIRRYGFHGTSHKYVARRTAELVGKKEFKMVNCHLGNGSSMSAVKDGKCMDTTMGLTPLAGVPMGTRSGDIDAAVVQFICNKYGMSVDECLNMLNKKSGMLAISGVSSDFRDLEDGAKNGNADCALARDKFCYEVAKYVGAYAAALNGIDVLTFTAGVGENDTAVRAAVCEYLGFMGVKIDPELNSKRGKEMMISTPDSKVQVWVVPTNEELMIAQDTAELVNAAK
;
A
#
# COMPACT_ATOMS: atom_id res chain seq x y z
N MET A 1 3.78 3.00 24.48
CA MET A 1 5.05 3.20 23.73
C MET A 1 4.88 4.32 22.73
N ASN A 2 5.91 5.14 22.53
CA ASN A 2 5.94 6.15 21.48
C ASN A 2 6.72 5.61 20.27
N ILE A 3 6.02 5.19 19.24
CA ILE A 3 6.64 4.70 18.01
C ILE A 3 6.65 5.80 16.96
N LEU A 4 7.84 6.14 16.46
CA LEU A 4 8.00 7.04 15.32
C LEU A 4 7.95 6.23 14.03
N ILE A 5 6.95 6.49 13.19
CA ILE A 5 6.80 5.84 11.88
C ILE A 5 7.38 6.77 10.82
N ILE A 6 8.24 6.22 9.96
CA ILE A 6 8.88 6.93 8.86
C ILE A 6 8.54 6.26 7.53
N ASN A 7 8.07 7.06 6.58
CA ASN A 7 7.87 6.66 5.20
C ASN A 7 8.60 7.64 4.28
N ALA A 8 9.82 7.27 3.89
CA ALA A 8 10.70 8.09 3.07
C ALA A 8 10.46 7.82 1.58
N GLY A 9 10.09 8.86 0.84
CA GLY A 9 10.05 8.90 -0.61
C GLY A 9 11.25 9.67 -1.18
N SER A 10 11.39 9.71 -2.51
CA SER A 10 12.55 10.34 -3.19
C SER A 10 12.76 11.82 -2.86
N SER A 11 11.69 12.58 -2.66
CA SER A 11 11.72 14.02 -2.35
C SER A 11 10.79 14.41 -1.20
N SER A 12 10.35 13.43 -0.42
CA SER A 12 9.43 13.63 0.70
C SER A 12 9.66 12.63 1.80
N LEU A 13 9.25 12.98 3.03
CA LEU A 13 9.27 12.10 4.18
C LEU A 13 8.01 12.35 4.99
N LYS A 14 7.17 11.33 5.10
CA LYS A 14 6.01 11.35 6.01
C LYS A 14 6.39 10.73 7.34
N TYR A 15 5.88 11.28 8.43
CA TYR A 15 6.07 10.72 9.75
C TYR A 15 4.81 10.77 10.59
N GLN A 16 4.71 9.85 11.54
CA GLN A 16 3.72 9.87 12.62
C GLN A 16 4.38 9.39 13.91
N LEU A 17 4.10 10.06 15.02
CA LEU A 17 4.39 9.58 16.36
C LEU A 17 3.10 9.06 16.97
N MET A 18 3.06 7.79 17.34
CA MET A 18 1.82 7.18 17.82
C MET A 18 2.06 6.09 18.87
N ASP A 19 1.02 5.83 19.63
CA ASP A 19 0.96 4.68 20.53
C ASP A 19 0.37 3.47 19.81
N PRO A 20 1.10 2.33 19.73
CA PRO A 20 0.68 1.15 18.97
C PRO A 20 -0.49 0.38 19.60
N GLU A 21 -0.74 0.52 20.92
CA GLU A 21 -1.81 -0.18 21.62
C GLU A 21 -3.16 0.54 21.44
N THR A 22 -3.14 1.86 21.60
CA THR A 22 -4.35 2.68 21.50
C THR A 22 -4.64 3.20 20.10
N GLY A 23 -3.62 3.21 19.23
CA GLY A 23 -3.69 3.81 17.90
C GLY A 23 -3.74 5.34 17.91
N VAL A 24 -3.52 5.98 19.07
CA VAL A 24 -3.53 7.43 19.20
C VAL A 24 -2.31 8.03 18.52
N VAL A 25 -2.55 8.92 17.57
CA VAL A 25 -1.53 9.70 16.87
C VAL A 25 -1.27 10.99 17.64
N SER A 26 -0.11 11.07 18.30
CA SER A 26 0.30 12.25 19.05
C SER A 26 0.67 13.41 18.13
N ALA A 27 1.41 13.12 17.06
CA ALA A 27 1.78 14.09 16.03
C ALA A 27 1.96 13.38 14.67
N LYS A 28 1.75 14.13 13.59
CA LYS A 28 2.06 13.68 12.22
C LYS A 28 2.56 14.83 11.36
N GLY A 29 3.28 14.50 10.30
CA GLY A 29 3.76 15.52 9.39
C GLY A 29 4.30 14.98 8.09
N LEU A 30 4.67 15.95 7.25
CA LEU A 30 5.23 15.75 5.94
C LEU A 30 6.34 16.76 5.71
N CYS A 31 7.55 16.26 5.50
CA CYS A 31 8.62 17.01 4.86
C CYS A 31 8.51 16.80 3.37
N GLU A 32 8.41 17.85 2.61
CA GLU A 32 8.29 17.83 1.15
C GLU A 32 9.34 18.72 0.49
N ARG A 33 9.57 18.53 -0.80
CA ARG A 33 10.57 19.28 -1.58
C ARG A 33 12.00 19.09 -1.06
N ILE A 34 12.29 17.90 -0.48
CA ILE A 34 13.66 17.52 -0.05
C ILE A 34 14.58 17.54 -1.28
N GLY A 35 15.75 18.14 -1.14
CA GLY A 35 16.70 18.34 -2.22
C GLY A 35 16.44 19.61 -3.06
N ILE A 36 15.40 20.40 -2.73
CA ILE A 36 15.07 21.66 -3.41
C ILE A 36 15.17 22.82 -2.40
N ASP A 37 14.09 23.16 -1.75
CA ASP A 37 13.99 24.28 -0.79
C ASP A 37 13.39 23.85 0.56
N GLY A 38 12.81 22.66 0.64
CA GLY A 38 12.29 22.04 1.86
C GLY A 38 11.09 22.76 2.46
N ARG A 39 10.06 21.95 2.83
CA ARG A 39 8.90 22.44 3.58
C ARG A 39 8.45 21.38 4.57
N LEU A 40 8.34 21.75 5.84
CA LEU A 40 7.79 20.93 6.91
C LEU A 40 6.34 21.32 7.17
N ASN A 41 5.43 20.36 7.04
CA ASN A 41 4.06 20.43 7.51
C ASN A 41 3.96 19.55 8.77
N HIS A 42 3.55 20.12 9.90
CA HIS A 42 3.41 19.40 11.16
C HIS A 42 2.00 19.59 11.72
N LYS A 43 1.41 18.53 12.28
CA LYS A 43 0.06 18.57 12.83
C LYS A 43 0.00 17.85 14.19
N VAL A 44 -0.56 18.54 15.20
CA VAL A 44 -0.89 18.02 16.54
C VAL A 44 -2.37 18.31 16.80
N GLY A 45 -3.19 17.27 16.88
CA GLY A 45 -4.64 17.45 16.94
C GLY A 45 -5.16 18.27 15.75
N GLU A 46 -5.79 19.41 16.02
CA GLU A 46 -6.26 20.34 14.98
C GLU A 46 -5.22 21.42 14.62
N ASN A 47 -4.16 21.57 15.42
CA ASN A 47 -3.14 22.58 15.18
C ASN A 47 -2.23 22.16 14.05
N LYS A 48 -2.04 23.03 13.06
CA LYS A 48 -1.15 22.83 11.92
C LYS A 48 -0.08 23.92 11.88
N VAL A 49 1.15 23.49 11.75
CA VAL A 49 2.33 24.36 11.58
C VAL A 49 2.97 24.05 10.23
N VAL A 50 3.31 25.09 9.49
CA VAL A 50 4.04 25.00 8.22
C VAL A 50 5.30 25.83 8.34
N LYS A 51 6.45 25.24 8.06
CA LYS A 51 7.76 25.93 8.08
C LYS A 51 8.49 25.64 6.78
N ASP A 52 8.97 26.67 6.09
CA ASP A 52 9.93 26.52 5.00
C ASP A 52 11.31 26.41 5.64
N ILE A 53 11.96 25.24 5.51
CA ILE A 53 13.24 24.91 6.12
C ILE A 53 14.09 24.22 5.05
N PRO A 54 15.31 24.67 4.76
CA PRO A 54 16.19 23.98 3.83
C PRO A 54 16.42 22.53 4.24
N MET A 55 16.09 21.61 3.34
CA MET A 55 16.26 20.16 3.53
C MET A 55 17.01 19.59 2.32
N PRO A 56 18.34 19.80 2.23
CA PRO A 56 19.13 19.30 1.12
C PRO A 56 19.13 17.77 1.01
N THR A 57 18.97 17.07 2.14
CA THR A 57 18.88 15.60 2.19
C THR A 57 17.81 15.13 3.18
N HIS A 58 17.58 13.82 3.23
CA HIS A 58 16.70 13.21 4.23
C HIS A 58 17.21 13.35 5.66
N SER A 59 18.53 13.57 5.86
CA SER A 59 19.09 13.81 7.19
C SER A 59 18.55 15.09 7.81
N GLU A 60 18.47 16.18 7.04
CA GLU A 60 17.89 17.44 7.51
C GLU A 60 16.38 17.32 7.71
N ALA A 61 15.68 16.53 6.87
CA ALA A 61 14.27 16.28 7.06
C ALA A 61 13.97 15.51 8.37
N ILE A 62 14.79 14.52 8.71
CA ILE A 62 14.69 13.80 10.00
C ILE A 62 15.04 14.75 11.16
N ALA A 63 16.12 15.53 11.06
CA ALA A 63 16.49 16.48 12.09
C ALA A 63 15.33 17.49 12.35
N ALA A 64 14.78 18.08 11.29
CA ALA A 64 13.64 19.00 11.41
C ALA A 64 12.39 18.32 12.02
N THR A 65 12.17 17.03 11.71
CA THR A 65 11.10 16.23 12.32
C THR A 65 11.31 16.07 13.81
N LEU A 66 12.52 15.72 14.25
CA LEU A 66 12.83 15.57 15.68
C LEU A 66 12.76 16.90 16.42
N GLU A 67 13.30 17.97 15.83
CA GLU A 67 13.24 19.33 16.40
C GLU A 67 11.80 19.77 16.64
N ILE A 68 10.88 19.56 15.67
CA ILE A 68 9.49 19.98 15.84
C ILE A 68 8.74 19.09 16.84
N LEU A 69 9.10 17.82 16.98
CA LEU A 69 8.49 16.91 17.96
C LEU A 69 8.82 17.30 19.40
N VAL A 70 10.00 17.90 19.66
CA VAL A 70 10.43 18.37 20.97
C VAL A 70 10.24 19.89 21.16
N ASP A 71 9.69 20.59 20.18
CA ASP A 71 9.46 22.04 20.25
C ASP A 71 8.52 22.37 21.43
N PRO A 72 8.88 23.34 22.31
CA PRO A 72 8.09 23.63 23.51
C PRO A 72 6.65 24.08 23.25
N VAL A 73 6.35 24.57 22.02
CA VAL A 73 5.05 25.12 21.65
C VAL A 73 4.26 24.15 20.75
N ASN A 74 4.95 23.50 19.84
CA ASN A 74 4.34 22.70 18.78
C ASN A 74 4.62 21.20 18.93
N GLY A 75 5.51 20.81 19.82
CA GLY A 75 5.91 19.44 20.03
C GLY A 75 4.96 18.67 20.96
N VAL A 76 5.22 17.38 21.09
CA VAL A 76 4.42 16.42 21.87
C VAL A 76 5.24 15.57 22.84
N ILE A 77 6.58 15.67 22.77
CA ILE A 77 7.53 15.00 23.66
C ILE A 77 8.55 16.03 24.17
N LYS A 78 9.19 15.74 25.29
CA LYS A 78 10.17 16.65 25.91
C LYS A 78 11.62 16.38 25.45
N SER A 79 11.89 15.15 25.07
CA SER A 79 13.20 14.68 24.60
C SER A 79 12.99 13.62 23.52
N VAL A 80 13.96 13.52 22.60
CA VAL A 80 14.04 12.44 21.59
C VAL A 80 14.11 11.06 22.25
N ASP A 81 14.63 10.97 23.48
CA ASP A 81 14.71 9.72 24.25
C ASP A 81 13.32 9.15 24.64
N GLU A 82 12.26 9.94 24.50
CA GLU A 82 10.89 9.44 24.68
C GLU A 82 10.37 8.66 23.47
N ILE A 83 11.14 8.60 22.36
CA ILE A 83 10.85 7.73 21.21
C ILE A 83 11.40 6.34 21.52
N ASP A 84 10.52 5.40 21.79
CA ASP A 84 10.90 4.03 22.19
C ASP A 84 11.46 3.20 21.03
N ALA A 85 10.98 3.46 19.80
CA ALA A 85 11.48 2.79 18.59
C ALA A 85 11.04 3.55 17.32
N VAL A 86 11.69 3.23 16.18
CA VAL A 86 11.35 3.75 14.85
C VAL A 86 10.91 2.62 13.93
N GLY A 87 9.73 2.73 13.33
CA GLY A 87 9.25 1.84 12.28
C GLY A 87 9.42 2.48 10.90
N HIS A 88 10.14 1.80 10.02
CA HIS A 88 10.36 2.25 8.64
C HIS A 88 9.53 1.43 7.66
N ARG A 89 8.73 2.09 6.83
CA ARG A 89 8.19 1.44 5.65
C ARG A 89 9.30 1.25 4.64
N VAL A 90 9.48 0.01 4.18
CA VAL A 90 10.42 -0.37 3.13
C VAL A 90 9.64 -1.06 2.01
N LEU A 91 9.87 -0.67 0.75
CA LEU A 91 9.09 -1.23 -0.35
C LEU A 91 9.39 -2.72 -0.51
N HIS A 92 10.65 -3.11 -0.65
CA HIS A 92 11.03 -4.45 -1.11
C HIS A 92 12.07 -5.11 -0.22
N GLY A 93 11.71 -6.28 0.34
CA GLY A 93 12.59 -7.10 1.19
C GLY A 93 13.23 -8.29 0.47
N GLY A 94 12.95 -8.49 -0.82
CA GLY A 94 13.48 -9.61 -1.59
C GLY A 94 13.00 -10.97 -1.10
N MET A 95 13.86 -11.97 -1.26
CA MET A 95 13.66 -13.34 -0.78
C MET A 95 14.18 -13.58 0.64
N GLU A 96 14.79 -12.57 1.25
CA GLU A 96 15.47 -12.72 2.54
C GLU A 96 14.54 -12.41 3.71
N PHE A 97 13.53 -11.55 3.51
CA PHE A 97 12.60 -11.16 4.56
C PHE A 97 11.18 -11.59 4.30
N PHE A 98 10.68 -12.47 5.17
CA PHE A 98 9.32 -13.00 5.17
C PHE A 98 8.39 -12.26 6.14
N ASP A 99 8.94 -11.38 6.97
CA ASP A 99 8.22 -10.54 7.94
C ASP A 99 9.03 -9.27 8.24
N SER A 100 8.46 -8.39 9.07
CA SER A 100 9.16 -7.24 9.62
C SER A 100 10.36 -7.67 10.47
N CYS A 101 11.43 -6.88 10.52
CA CYS A 101 12.62 -7.23 11.28
C CYS A 101 13.33 -6.01 11.90
N ILE A 102 14.07 -6.24 12.99
CA ILE A 102 14.96 -5.22 13.59
C ILE A 102 16.11 -4.97 12.63
N ILE A 103 16.37 -3.70 12.35
CA ILE A 103 17.40 -3.26 11.39
C ILE A 103 18.78 -3.45 11.99
N ASN A 104 19.63 -4.16 11.26
CA ASN A 104 21.05 -4.31 11.46
C ASN A 104 21.79 -4.18 10.11
N ASP A 105 23.11 -4.34 10.11
CA ASP A 105 23.94 -4.22 8.90
C ASP A 105 23.54 -5.22 7.79
N GLU A 106 23.08 -6.42 8.17
CA GLU A 106 22.63 -7.44 7.22
C GLU A 106 21.32 -7.05 6.54
N VAL A 107 20.39 -6.49 7.31
CA VAL A 107 19.13 -5.95 6.78
C VAL A 107 19.40 -4.81 5.79
N ILE A 108 20.31 -3.89 6.14
CA ILE A 108 20.71 -2.80 5.24
C ILE A 108 21.33 -3.34 3.95
N LYS A 109 22.22 -4.33 4.03
CA LYS A 109 22.81 -4.98 2.84
C LYS A 109 21.75 -5.63 1.95
N ALA A 110 20.79 -6.33 2.55
CA ALA A 110 19.71 -6.97 1.81
C ALA A 110 18.77 -5.96 1.15
N ILE A 111 18.40 -4.86 1.84
CA ILE A 111 17.62 -3.78 1.22
C ILE A 111 18.38 -3.16 0.04
N LYS A 112 19.71 -2.97 0.15
CA LYS A 112 20.57 -2.49 -0.94
C LYS A 112 20.56 -3.45 -2.14
N LYS A 113 20.62 -4.75 -1.90
CA LYS A 113 20.54 -5.79 -2.94
C LYS A 113 19.19 -5.76 -3.68
N CYS A 114 18.12 -5.34 -3.00
CA CYS A 114 16.78 -5.22 -3.59
C CYS A 114 16.55 -3.91 -4.37
N ILE A 115 17.52 -3.00 -4.48
CA ILE A 115 17.37 -1.75 -5.25
C ILE A 115 16.94 -2.00 -6.70
N PRO A 116 17.48 -2.98 -7.45
CA PRO A 116 17.03 -3.25 -8.81
C PRO A 116 15.55 -3.63 -8.93
N LEU A 117 14.95 -4.21 -7.86
CA LEU A 117 13.54 -4.57 -7.78
C LEU A 117 12.62 -3.41 -7.38
N GLY A 118 13.19 -2.39 -6.70
CA GLY A 118 12.46 -1.20 -6.24
C GLY A 118 13.26 0.09 -6.42
N PRO A 119 13.73 0.43 -7.65
CA PRO A 119 14.72 1.50 -7.87
C PRO A 119 14.22 2.89 -7.52
N LEU A 120 12.90 3.10 -7.47
CA LEU A 120 12.29 4.40 -7.12
C LEU A 120 12.07 4.58 -5.62
N HIS A 121 12.13 3.50 -4.82
CA HIS A 121 11.71 3.52 -3.42
C HIS A 121 12.81 3.05 -2.46
N ASN A 122 13.42 1.89 -2.71
CA ASN A 122 14.43 1.33 -1.80
C ASN A 122 15.59 2.28 -1.50
N PRO A 123 16.14 3.05 -2.47
CA PRO A 123 17.17 4.05 -2.16
C PRO A 123 16.70 5.11 -1.17
N ALA A 124 15.48 5.64 -1.34
CA ALA A 124 14.91 6.63 -0.44
C ALA A 124 14.62 6.04 0.95
N ASN A 125 14.13 4.80 1.02
CA ASN A 125 13.91 4.10 2.28
C ASN A 125 15.21 3.93 3.05
N LEU A 126 16.30 3.54 2.37
CA LEU A 126 17.64 3.46 2.98
C LEU A 126 18.14 4.80 3.50
N MET A 127 17.99 5.89 2.72
CA MET A 127 18.35 7.23 3.18
C MET A 127 17.62 7.61 4.47
N GLY A 128 16.32 7.27 4.57
CA GLY A 128 15.54 7.49 5.78
C GLY A 128 16.05 6.68 6.98
N ILE A 129 16.38 5.41 6.78
CA ILE A 129 16.95 4.53 7.81
C ILE A 129 18.32 5.07 8.29
N GLU A 130 19.24 5.31 7.35
CA GLU A 130 20.59 5.79 7.66
C GLU A 130 20.57 7.17 8.36
N ALA A 131 19.63 8.05 7.96
CA ALA A 131 19.42 9.33 8.63
C ALA A 131 18.96 9.16 10.08
N CYS A 132 17.98 8.27 10.33
CA CYS A 132 17.52 7.97 11.69
C CYS A 132 18.61 7.34 12.55
N GLN A 133 19.40 6.40 12.02
CA GLN A 133 20.50 5.79 12.75
C GLN A 133 21.56 6.81 13.17
N LYS A 134 21.81 7.81 12.34
CA LYS A 134 22.80 8.87 12.64
C LYS A 134 22.35 9.76 13.81
N VAL A 135 21.07 10.08 13.91
CA VAL A 135 20.56 11.03 14.92
C VAL A 135 19.97 10.34 16.14
N MET A 136 19.61 9.06 16.02
CA MET A 136 19.09 8.21 17.11
C MET A 136 19.83 6.86 17.12
N PRO A 137 21.14 6.84 17.43
CA PRO A 137 21.97 5.63 17.27
C PRO A 137 21.61 4.50 18.25
N THR A 138 20.95 4.79 19.35
CA THR A 138 20.56 3.82 20.40
C THR A 138 19.11 3.39 20.31
N THR A 139 18.27 4.09 19.55
CA THR A 139 16.85 3.78 19.39
C THR A 139 16.68 2.60 18.45
N PRO A 140 15.99 1.53 18.87
CA PRO A 140 15.71 0.39 18.00
C PRO A 140 14.95 0.80 16.73
N GLN A 141 15.33 0.26 15.59
CA GLN A 141 14.70 0.54 14.31
C GLN A 141 14.24 -0.75 13.65
N VAL A 142 13.05 -0.73 13.06
CA VAL A 142 12.40 -1.88 12.43
C VAL A 142 12.08 -1.57 10.98
N ALA A 143 12.41 -2.49 10.07
CA ALA A 143 11.98 -2.47 8.69
C ALA A 143 10.67 -3.26 8.53
N VAL A 144 9.65 -2.61 7.97
CA VAL A 144 8.36 -3.21 7.64
C VAL A 144 8.22 -3.21 6.13
N PHE A 145 8.23 -4.41 5.53
CA PHE A 145 8.31 -4.56 4.07
C PHE A 145 6.91 -4.70 3.46
N ASP A 146 6.65 -3.92 2.41
CA ASP A 146 5.39 -4.02 1.64
C ASP A 146 5.21 -5.41 0.98
N THR A 147 6.30 -6.14 0.76
CA THR A 147 6.26 -7.48 0.17
C THR A 147 6.07 -8.61 1.18
N ALA A 148 6.35 -8.38 2.48
CA ALA A 148 6.46 -9.45 3.48
C ALA A 148 5.17 -10.25 3.66
N PHE A 149 4.00 -9.58 3.73
CA PHE A 149 2.71 -10.27 3.88
C PHE A 149 2.44 -11.30 2.78
N HIS A 150 2.96 -11.05 1.57
CA HIS A 150 2.76 -11.91 0.40
C HIS A 150 3.75 -13.08 0.32
N MET A 151 4.75 -13.14 1.20
CA MET A 151 5.75 -14.21 1.18
C MET A 151 5.19 -15.57 1.59
N THR A 152 3.97 -15.63 2.13
CA THR A 152 3.25 -16.87 2.44
C THR A 152 2.58 -17.53 1.23
N MET A 153 2.63 -16.89 0.05
CA MET A 153 2.09 -17.47 -1.19
C MET A 153 2.75 -18.81 -1.53
N PRO A 154 1.97 -19.83 -1.96
CA PRO A 154 2.53 -21.10 -2.43
C PRO A 154 3.25 -20.94 -3.79
N PRO A 155 4.21 -21.83 -4.13
CA PRO A 155 4.97 -21.75 -5.39
C PRO A 155 4.12 -21.60 -6.65
N LYS A 156 2.99 -22.27 -6.72
CA LYS A 156 2.05 -22.20 -7.84
C LYS A 156 1.42 -20.82 -8.06
N ALA A 157 1.42 -19.95 -7.04
CA ALA A 157 0.90 -18.59 -7.13
C ALA A 157 2.00 -17.57 -7.44
N TYR A 158 3.21 -17.74 -6.88
CA TYR A 158 4.27 -16.76 -7.07
C TYR A 158 5.21 -17.06 -8.27
N ARG A 159 5.32 -18.32 -8.76
CA ARG A 159 6.19 -18.64 -9.90
C ARG A 159 5.54 -18.17 -11.20
N TYR A 160 6.31 -17.45 -12.02
CA TYR A 160 5.94 -17.23 -13.41
C TYR A 160 6.22 -18.47 -14.23
N ALA A 161 5.41 -18.73 -15.25
CA ALA A 161 5.60 -19.85 -16.19
C ALA A 161 6.65 -19.49 -17.26
N ILE A 162 7.88 -19.22 -16.80
CA ILE A 162 9.06 -18.91 -17.61
C ILE A 162 10.19 -19.86 -17.19
N PRO A 163 11.33 -19.95 -17.92
CA PRO A 163 12.43 -20.84 -17.54
C PRO A 163 12.84 -20.65 -16.08
N THR A 164 13.00 -21.79 -15.38
CA THR A 164 13.22 -21.86 -13.93
C THR A 164 14.48 -21.12 -13.49
N GLU A 165 15.48 -21.04 -14.34
CA GLU A 165 16.75 -20.36 -14.10
C GLU A 165 16.59 -18.89 -13.73
N TYR A 166 15.60 -18.18 -14.27
CA TYR A 166 15.33 -16.78 -13.90
C TYR A 166 14.82 -16.64 -12.46
N TYR A 167 14.09 -17.63 -11.97
CA TYR A 167 13.71 -17.65 -10.56
C TYR A 167 14.89 -18.03 -9.67
N GLU A 168 15.66 -19.05 -10.04
CA GLU A 168 16.75 -19.58 -9.21
C GLU A 168 17.93 -18.61 -9.12
N ASN A 169 18.30 -17.97 -10.22
CA ASN A 169 19.45 -17.07 -10.26
C ASN A 169 19.11 -15.64 -9.86
N ASP A 170 17.94 -15.14 -10.28
CA ASP A 170 17.59 -13.71 -10.19
C ASP A 170 16.36 -13.44 -9.29
N SER A 171 15.79 -14.48 -8.69
CA SER A 171 14.60 -14.39 -7.84
C SER A 171 13.40 -13.72 -8.54
N ILE A 172 13.27 -13.93 -9.87
CA ILE A 172 12.16 -13.40 -10.66
C ILE A 172 10.88 -14.18 -10.33
N ARG A 173 10.01 -13.53 -9.55
CA ARG A 173 8.74 -14.08 -9.09
C ARG A 173 7.71 -12.98 -8.87
N ARG A 174 6.47 -13.36 -8.59
CA ARG A 174 5.48 -12.45 -7.99
C ARG A 174 5.85 -12.19 -6.53
N TYR A 175 5.98 -10.92 -6.16
CA TYR A 175 6.16 -10.49 -4.78
C TYR A 175 4.89 -9.90 -4.17
N GLY A 176 4.19 -9.05 -4.92
CA GLY A 176 3.07 -8.28 -4.41
C GLY A 176 3.50 -7.08 -3.57
N PHE A 177 2.59 -6.12 -3.43
CA PHE A 177 2.84 -4.87 -2.71
C PHE A 177 1.58 -4.45 -1.94
N HIS A 178 1.62 -3.33 -1.24
CA HIS A 178 0.61 -2.92 -0.24
C HIS A 178 0.44 -3.97 0.87
N GLY A 179 1.47 -4.77 1.13
CA GLY A 179 1.40 -5.87 2.09
C GLY A 179 1.04 -5.42 3.49
N THR A 180 1.54 -4.27 3.92
CA THR A 180 1.19 -3.67 5.22
C THR A 180 -0.31 -3.40 5.33
N SER A 181 -0.92 -2.84 4.27
CA SER A 181 -2.38 -2.64 4.20
C SER A 181 -3.13 -3.96 4.19
N HIS A 182 -2.72 -4.92 3.35
CA HIS A 182 -3.37 -6.24 3.30
C HIS A 182 -3.27 -6.98 4.63
N LYS A 183 -2.14 -6.90 5.33
CA LYS A 183 -1.93 -7.48 6.67
C LYS A 183 -2.88 -6.85 7.70
N TYR A 184 -2.94 -5.52 7.72
CA TYR A 184 -3.83 -4.77 8.60
C TYR A 184 -5.30 -5.16 8.39
N VAL A 185 -5.77 -5.10 7.13
CA VAL A 185 -7.17 -5.40 6.80
C VAL A 185 -7.51 -6.86 7.11
N ALA A 186 -6.59 -7.79 6.86
CA ALA A 186 -6.81 -9.21 7.20
C ALA A 186 -6.95 -9.41 8.71
N ARG A 187 -6.08 -8.81 9.53
CA ARG A 187 -6.18 -8.83 11.01
C ARG A 187 -7.48 -8.20 11.49
N ARG A 188 -7.79 -7.00 11.00
CA ARG A 188 -9.00 -6.29 11.39
C ARG A 188 -10.27 -7.03 11.00
N THR A 189 -10.30 -7.63 9.81
CA THR A 189 -11.43 -8.45 9.36
C THR A 189 -11.63 -9.68 10.26
N ALA A 190 -10.56 -10.34 10.70
CA ALA A 190 -10.65 -11.47 11.64
C ALA A 190 -11.34 -11.07 12.97
N GLU A 191 -11.02 -9.88 13.48
CA GLU A 191 -11.68 -9.33 14.67
C GLU A 191 -13.17 -9.05 14.42
N LEU A 192 -13.50 -8.40 13.29
CA LEU A 192 -14.87 -8.03 12.94
C LEU A 192 -15.78 -9.23 12.71
N VAL A 193 -15.27 -10.29 12.08
CA VAL A 193 -16.04 -11.53 11.85
C VAL A 193 -16.00 -12.50 13.03
N GLY A 194 -15.14 -12.24 14.03
CA GLY A 194 -14.99 -13.08 15.23
C GLY A 194 -14.43 -14.47 14.95
N LYS A 195 -13.67 -14.64 13.83
CA LYS A 195 -13.09 -15.92 13.40
C LYS A 195 -11.65 -15.71 12.94
N LYS A 196 -10.79 -16.68 13.23
CA LYS A 196 -9.40 -16.73 12.70
C LYS A 196 -9.32 -17.51 11.39
N GLU A 197 -10.18 -18.50 11.20
CA GLU A 197 -10.21 -19.36 10.02
C GLU A 197 -11.34 -18.93 9.09
N PHE A 198 -10.97 -18.27 7.99
CA PHE A 198 -11.88 -17.85 6.93
C PHE A 198 -11.10 -17.50 5.66
N LYS A 199 -11.84 -17.45 4.56
CA LYS A 199 -11.32 -17.10 3.23
C LYS A 199 -11.82 -15.74 2.82
N MET A 200 -10.90 -14.83 2.50
CA MET A 200 -11.28 -13.48 2.08
C MET A 200 -10.55 -13.05 0.81
N VAL A 201 -11.20 -12.19 0.07
CA VAL A 201 -10.54 -11.35 -0.94
C VAL A 201 -10.54 -9.92 -0.45
N ASN A 202 -9.34 -9.34 -0.36
CA ASN A 202 -9.18 -7.94 0.01
C ASN A 202 -8.91 -7.10 -1.24
N CYS A 203 -9.73 -6.07 -1.46
CA CYS A 203 -9.64 -5.12 -2.53
C CYS A 203 -9.08 -3.79 -1.99
N HIS A 204 -7.76 -3.62 -2.06
CA HIS A 204 -7.10 -2.34 -1.78
C HIS A 204 -7.17 -1.48 -3.04
N LEU A 205 -8.14 -0.59 -3.11
CA LEU A 205 -8.46 0.22 -4.27
C LEU A 205 -8.17 1.70 -3.98
N GLY A 206 -7.09 2.20 -4.53
CA GLY A 206 -6.65 3.58 -4.46
C GLY A 206 -6.17 4.07 -5.83
N ASN A 207 -5.37 5.14 -5.86
CA ASN A 207 -4.67 5.52 -7.09
C ASN A 207 -3.66 4.43 -7.52
N GLY A 208 -2.98 3.79 -6.55
CA GLY A 208 -2.43 2.45 -6.70
C GLY A 208 -3.44 1.43 -6.17
N SER A 209 -3.65 0.33 -6.88
CA SER A 209 -4.62 -0.70 -6.50
C SER A 209 -4.00 -2.09 -6.54
N SER A 210 -4.33 -2.91 -5.56
CA SER A 210 -3.97 -4.33 -5.53
C SER A 210 -5.04 -5.14 -4.81
N MET A 211 -5.07 -6.43 -5.11
CA MET A 211 -5.98 -7.35 -4.45
C MET A 211 -5.19 -8.53 -3.89
N SER A 212 -5.67 -9.12 -2.81
CA SER A 212 -5.08 -10.33 -2.24
C SER A 212 -6.14 -11.36 -1.89
N ALA A 213 -5.82 -12.62 -2.19
CA ALA A 213 -6.52 -13.80 -1.71
C ALA A 213 -5.90 -14.20 -0.37
N VAL A 214 -6.70 -14.21 0.70
CA VAL A 214 -6.21 -14.51 2.06
C VAL A 214 -6.98 -15.70 2.61
N LYS A 215 -6.26 -16.65 3.17
CA LYS A 215 -6.82 -17.79 3.90
C LYS A 215 -6.20 -17.87 5.28
N ASP A 216 -7.03 -17.86 6.30
CA ASP A 216 -6.60 -18.01 7.70
C ASP A 216 -5.47 -17.03 8.08
N GLY A 217 -5.61 -15.76 7.65
CA GLY A 217 -4.65 -14.69 7.88
C GLY A 217 -3.39 -14.71 7.00
N LYS A 218 -3.24 -15.69 6.10
CA LYS A 218 -2.07 -15.82 5.19
C LYS A 218 -2.44 -15.47 3.76
N CYS A 219 -1.57 -14.71 3.09
CA CYS A 219 -1.71 -14.42 1.67
C CYS A 219 -1.48 -15.68 0.83
N MET A 220 -2.44 -16.01 -0.03
CA MET A 220 -2.39 -17.16 -0.94
C MET A 220 -2.12 -16.74 -2.39
N ASP A 221 -2.50 -15.51 -2.75
CA ASP A 221 -2.24 -14.89 -4.06
C ASP A 221 -2.42 -13.38 -3.99
N THR A 222 -1.83 -12.63 -4.92
CA THR A 222 -1.98 -11.17 -5.00
C THR A 222 -1.82 -10.68 -6.44
N THR A 223 -2.40 -9.54 -6.79
CA THR A 223 -2.46 -9.05 -8.17
C THR A 223 -1.15 -8.43 -8.66
N MET A 224 -0.47 -7.63 -7.82
CA MET A 224 0.81 -7.05 -8.21
C MET A 224 1.88 -8.14 -8.36
N GLY A 225 2.81 -7.95 -9.28
CA GLY A 225 3.76 -8.96 -9.71
C GLY A 225 5.17 -8.78 -9.11
N LEU A 226 6.17 -8.90 -10.00
CA LEU A 226 7.56 -8.53 -9.72
C LEU A 226 7.67 -7.06 -9.34
N THR A 227 6.85 -6.23 -9.99
CA THR A 227 6.73 -4.79 -9.76
C THR A 227 5.28 -4.41 -9.45
N PRO A 228 5.01 -3.19 -8.95
CA PRO A 228 3.64 -2.71 -8.72
C PRO A 228 2.83 -2.39 -10.00
N LEU A 229 3.26 -2.85 -11.17
CA LEU A 229 2.58 -2.57 -12.44
C LEU A 229 1.48 -3.57 -12.76
N ALA A 230 1.72 -4.88 -12.52
CA ALA A 230 0.78 -5.95 -12.84
C ALA A 230 -0.50 -5.89 -11.99
N GLY A 231 -1.54 -6.57 -12.44
CA GLY A 231 -2.83 -6.72 -11.77
C GLY A 231 -3.92 -5.84 -12.35
N VAL A 232 -4.79 -5.30 -11.50
CA VAL A 232 -5.87 -4.41 -11.93
C VAL A 232 -5.32 -3.09 -12.49
N PRO A 233 -5.99 -2.47 -13.47
CA PRO A 233 -5.60 -1.14 -13.92
C PRO A 233 -5.77 -0.14 -12.76
N MET A 234 -4.93 0.90 -12.74
CA MET A 234 -4.85 1.86 -11.65
C MET A 234 -5.02 3.28 -12.18
N GLY A 235 -4.86 4.28 -11.35
CA GLY A 235 -4.98 5.67 -11.79
C GLY A 235 -4.11 5.99 -13.02
N THR A 236 -2.82 5.61 -12.97
CA THR A 236 -1.86 5.87 -14.09
C THR A 236 -1.16 4.62 -14.61
N ARG A 237 -1.35 3.45 -13.98
CA ARG A 237 -0.71 2.18 -14.37
C ARG A 237 -1.69 1.33 -15.17
N SER A 238 -1.16 0.66 -16.21
CA SER A 238 -1.97 -0.17 -17.11
C SER A 238 -2.61 -1.38 -16.43
N GLY A 239 -2.00 -1.93 -15.38
CA GLY A 239 -2.30 -3.29 -14.93
C GLY A 239 -1.81 -4.32 -15.94
N ASP A 240 -2.44 -5.50 -15.94
CA ASP A 240 -2.07 -6.59 -16.84
C ASP A 240 -2.30 -6.23 -18.30
N ILE A 241 -1.30 -6.54 -19.11
CA ILE A 241 -1.36 -6.48 -20.58
C ILE A 241 -0.69 -7.70 -21.18
N ASP A 242 -0.96 -7.98 -22.44
CA ASP A 242 -0.16 -8.93 -23.22
C ASP A 242 1.27 -8.39 -23.39
N ALA A 243 2.28 -9.21 -23.03
CA ALA A 243 3.69 -8.83 -23.12
C ALA A 243 4.10 -8.39 -24.54
N ALA A 244 3.46 -8.96 -25.59
CA ALA A 244 3.71 -8.60 -26.98
C ALA A 244 3.31 -7.13 -27.31
N VAL A 245 2.42 -6.52 -26.51
CA VAL A 245 2.07 -5.09 -26.66
C VAL A 245 3.29 -4.21 -26.42
N VAL A 246 4.16 -4.56 -25.47
CA VAL A 246 5.41 -3.81 -25.21
C VAL A 246 6.29 -3.82 -26.45
N GLN A 247 6.55 -5.02 -27.01
CA GLN A 247 7.35 -5.16 -28.23
C GLN A 247 6.73 -4.39 -29.42
N PHE A 248 5.42 -4.51 -29.60
CA PHE A 248 4.72 -3.83 -30.70
C PHE A 248 4.85 -2.30 -30.61
N ILE A 249 4.65 -1.72 -29.42
CA ILE A 249 4.78 -0.28 -29.20
C ILE A 249 6.23 0.16 -29.42
N CYS A 250 7.21 -0.54 -28.84
CA CYS A 250 8.62 -0.22 -29.01
C CYS A 250 9.00 -0.17 -30.49
N ASN A 251 8.65 -1.22 -31.25
CA ASN A 251 8.98 -1.32 -32.66
C ASN A 251 8.26 -0.27 -33.52
N LYS A 252 6.96 -0.02 -33.26
CA LYS A 252 6.15 0.89 -34.06
C LYS A 252 6.50 2.36 -33.84
N TYR A 253 6.80 2.75 -32.61
CA TYR A 253 7.03 4.14 -32.22
C TYR A 253 8.49 4.49 -31.95
N GLY A 254 9.42 3.51 -32.09
CA GLY A 254 10.84 3.71 -31.85
C GLY A 254 11.19 3.97 -30.37
N MET A 255 10.36 3.46 -29.46
CA MET A 255 10.57 3.62 -28.01
C MET A 255 11.51 2.54 -27.49
N SER A 256 12.35 2.88 -26.53
CA SER A 256 13.05 1.89 -25.71
C SER A 256 12.07 1.13 -24.78
N VAL A 257 12.47 -0.02 -24.27
CA VAL A 257 11.68 -0.77 -23.29
C VAL A 257 11.42 0.08 -22.03
N ASP A 258 12.42 0.83 -21.58
CA ASP A 258 12.29 1.69 -20.39
C ASP A 258 11.27 2.83 -20.61
N GLU A 259 11.27 3.47 -21.78
CA GLU A 259 10.28 4.48 -22.13
C GLU A 259 8.86 3.89 -22.19
N CYS A 260 8.72 2.68 -22.78
CA CYS A 260 7.45 1.99 -22.83
C CYS A 260 6.96 1.63 -21.40
N LEU A 261 7.81 1.06 -20.56
CA LEU A 261 7.46 0.75 -19.16
C LEU A 261 7.14 2.01 -18.35
N ASN A 262 7.85 3.11 -18.60
CA ASN A 262 7.52 4.38 -17.95
C ASN A 262 6.14 4.91 -18.39
N MET A 263 5.78 4.77 -19.67
CA MET A 263 4.45 5.09 -20.19
C MET A 263 3.37 4.21 -19.53
N LEU A 264 3.61 2.89 -19.42
CA LEU A 264 2.69 1.96 -18.77
C LEU A 264 2.50 2.26 -17.26
N ASN A 265 3.51 2.82 -16.61
CA ASN A 265 3.44 3.18 -15.18
C ASN A 265 2.82 4.56 -14.93
N LYS A 266 3.04 5.56 -15.80
CA LYS A 266 2.72 6.96 -15.50
C LYS A 266 1.69 7.60 -16.41
N LYS A 267 1.42 7.02 -17.60
CA LYS A 267 0.55 7.61 -18.62
C LYS A 267 -0.54 6.66 -19.12
N SER A 268 -0.82 5.62 -18.35
CA SER A 268 -1.78 4.56 -18.67
C SER A 268 -2.93 4.53 -17.66
N GLY A 269 -3.59 3.40 -17.51
CA GLY A 269 -4.67 3.21 -16.55
C GLY A 269 -5.87 4.09 -16.80
N MET A 270 -6.49 4.54 -15.72
CA MET A 270 -7.70 5.37 -15.77
C MET A 270 -7.45 6.71 -16.47
N LEU A 271 -6.27 7.31 -16.24
CA LEU A 271 -5.85 8.53 -16.93
C LEU A 271 -5.89 8.35 -18.46
N ALA A 272 -5.34 7.27 -18.98
CA ALA A 272 -5.26 7.03 -20.41
C ALA A 272 -6.61 6.71 -21.03
N ILE A 273 -7.45 5.90 -20.36
CA ILE A 273 -8.76 5.51 -20.88
C ILE A 273 -9.70 6.72 -20.89
N SER A 274 -9.70 7.50 -19.81
CA SER A 274 -10.58 8.68 -19.70
C SER A 274 -10.11 9.87 -20.53
N GLY A 275 -8.80 10.00 -20.74
CA GLY A 275 -8.18 11.19 -21.30
C GLY A 275 -8.29 12.45 -20.41
N VAL A 276 -8.81 12.31 -19.19
CA VAL A 276 -9.15 13.44 -18.29
C VAL A 276 -8.29 13.44 -17.02
N SER A 277 -8.37 12.36 -16.21
CA SER A 277 -7.75 12.34 -14.89
C SER A 277 -7.46 10.91 -14.41
N SER A 278 -6.54 10.79 -13.46
CA SER A 278 -6.33 9.56 -12.68
C SER A 278 -7.17 9.52 -11.41
N ASP A 279 -7.84 10.61 -11.05
CA ASP A 279 -8.66 10.71 -9.84
C ASP A 279 -10.08 10.20 -10.11
N PHE A 280 -10.52 9.22 -9.33
CA PHE A 280 -11.85 8.61 -9.49
C PHE A 280 -13.00 9.58 -9.24
N ARG A 281 -12.78 10.68 -8.51
CA ARG A 281 -13.79 11.74 -8.31
C ARG A 281 -14.03 12.51 -9.61
N ASP A 282 -12.96 12.85 -10.32
CA ASP A 282 -13.04 13.52 -11.61
C ASP A 282 -13.71 12.61 -12.66
N LEU A 283 -13.40 11.29 -12.60
CA LEU A 283 -14.03 10.30 -13.48
C LEU A 283 -15.52 10.13 -13.17
N GLU A 284 -15.91 10.14 -11.90
CA GLU A 284 -17.31 10.09 -11.49
C GLU A 284 -18.08 11.30 -12.01
N ASP A 285 -17.53 12.50 -11.81
CA ASP A 285 -18.12 13.75 -12.26
C ASP A 285 -18.18 13.81 -13.80
N GLY A 286 -17.12 13.40 -14.49
CA GLY A 286 -17.09 13.33 -15.96
C GLY A 286 -18.16 12.39 -16.50
N ALA A 287 -18.30 11.20 -15.93
CA ALA A 287 -19.33 10.23 -16.34
C ALA A 287 -20.76 10.76 -16.11
N LYS A 288 -21.03 11.39 -14.95
CA LYS A 288 -22.33 12.03 -14.67
C LYS A 288 -22.66 13.16 -15.63
N ASN A 289 -21.64 13.85 -16.14
CA ASN A 289 -21.78 14.91 -17.14
C ASN A 289 -21.79 14.39 -18.59
N GLY A 290 -21.91 13.07 -18.80
CA GLY A 290 -22.05 12.45 -20.11
C GLY A 290 -20.75 12.16 -20.86
N ASN A 291 -19.59 12.23 -20.20
CA ASN A 291 -18.32 11.82 -20.80
C ASN A 291 -18.23 10.29 -20.85
N ALA A 292 -18.33 9.73 -22.07
CA ALA A 292 -18.34 8.29 -22.31
C ALA A 292 -17.00 7.62 -21.95
N ASP A 293 -15.86 8.30 -22.12
CA ASP A 293 -14.55 7.75 -21.80
C ASP A 293 -14.33 7.69 -20.29
N CYS A 294 -14.84 8.65 -19.52
CA CYS A 294 -14.85 8.57 -18.05
C CYS A 294 -15.73 7.41 -17.56
N ALA A 295 -16.89 7.20 -18.16
CA ALA A 295 -17.75 6.05 -17.85
C ALA A 295 -17.03 4.72 -18.19
N LEU A 296 -16.45 4.62 -19.38
CA LEU A 296 -15.69 3.45 -19.81
C LEU A 296 -14.50 3.15 -18.86
N ALA A 297 -13.76 4.16 -18.43
CA ALA A 297 -12.65 3.99 -17.50
C ALA A 297 -13.11 3.36 -16.17
N ARG A 298 -14.23 3.86 -15.61
CA ARG A 298 -14.83 3.31 -14.38
C ARG A 298 -15.34 1.89 -14.57
N ASP A 299 -16.04 1.61 -15.67
CA ASP A 299 -16.57 0.28 -15.98
C ASP A 299 -15.43 -0.73 -16.17
N LYS A 300 -14.37 -0.34 -16.89
CA LYS A 300 -13.17 -1.17 -17.05
C LYS A 300 -12.53 -1.51 -15.72
N PHE A 301 -12.41 -0.54 -14.81
CA PHE A 301 -11.86 -0.77 -13.47
C PHE A 301 -12.70 -1.76 -12.68
N CYS A 302 -14.03 -1.54 -12.59
CA CYS A 302 -14.93 -2.40 -11.86
C CYS A 302 -14.94 -3.83 -12.43
N TYR A 303 -14.93 -3.96 -13.76
CA TYR A 303 -14.88 -5.24 -14.46
C TYR A 303 -13.60 -6.03 -14.10
N GLU A 304 -12.43 -5.39 -14.12
CA GLU A 304 -11.16 -6.06 -13.78
C GLU A 304 -11.09 -6.44 -12.30
N VAL A 305 -11.56 -5.56 -11.40
CA VAL A 305 -11.65 -5.89 -9.97
C VAL A 305 -12.54 -7.09 -9.76
N ALA A 306 -13.75 -7.13 -10.39
CA ALA A 306 -14.66 -8.26 -10.25
C ALA A 306 -14.08 -9.58 -10.80
N LYS A 307 -13.37 -9.53 -11.93
CA LYS A 307 -12.65 -10.69 -12.48
C LYS A 307 -11.64 -11.25 -11.50
N TYR A 308 -10.85 -10.38 -10.85
CA TYR A 308 -9.88 -10.82 -9.86
C TYR A 308 -10.54 -11.39 -8.60
N VAL A 309 -11.68 -10.84 -8.14
CA VAL A 309 -12.46 -11.48 -7.06
C VAL A 309 -12.88 -12.89 -7.46
N GLY A 310 -13.38 -13.07 -8.68
CA GLY A 310 -13.76 -14.39 -9.20
C GLY A 310 -12.57 -15.36 -9.29
N ALA A 311 -11.42 -14.89 -9.79
CA ALA A 311 -10.19 -15.68 -9.87
C ALA A 311 -9.70 -16.12 -8.48
N TYR A 312 -9.74 -15.22 -7.51
CA TYR A 312 -9.32 -15.51 -6.13
C TYR A 312 -10.33 -16.36 -5.36
N ALA A 313 -11.61 -16.24 -5.67
CA ALA A 313 -12.62 -17.16 -5.17
C ALA A 313 -12.35 -18.59 -5.67
N ALA A 314 -11.94 -18.75 -6.92
CA ALA A 314 -11.52 -20.06 -7.45
C ALA A 314 -10.22 -20.56 -6.80
N ALA A 315 -9.20 -19.68 -6.63
CA ALA A 315 -7.93 -20.04 -6.00
C ALA A 315 -8.09 -20.51 -4.55
N LEU A 316 -9.05 -19.91 -3.82
CA LEU A 316 -9.40 -20.25 -2.44
C LEU A 316 -10.44 -21.36 -2.31
N ASN A 317 -11.04 -21.82 -3.43
CA ASN A 317 -12.21 -22.69 -3.43
C ASN A 317 -13.35 -22.11 -2.59
N GLY A 318 -13.84 -20.93 -2.98
CA GLY A 318 -14.86 -20.14 -2.31
C GLY A 318 -14.30 -19.05 -1.41
N ILE A 319 -15.13 -18.07 -1.06
CA ILE A 319 -14.81 -16.99 -0.12
C ILE A 319 -15.92 -16.79 0.88
N ASP A 320 -15.57 -16.40 2.10
CA ASP A 320 -16.51 -16.06 3.18
C ASP A 320 -16.69 -14.54 3.26
N VAL A 321 -15.64 -13.78 2.93
CA VAL A 321 -15.60 -12.32 3.10
C VAL A 321 -14.96 -11.64 1.89
N LEU A 322 -15.56 -10.53 1.47
CA LEU A 322 -15.02 -9.56 0.52
C LEU A 322 -14.81 -8.24 1.25
N THR A 323 -13.61 -7.64 1.15
CA THR A 323 -13.34 -6.34 1.79
C THR A 323 -12.93 -5.30 0.76
N PHE A 324 -13.39 -4.07 0.99
CA PHE A 324 -12.99 -2.87 0.25
C PHE A 324 -12.23 -1.92 1.17
N THR A 325 -11.07 -1.47 0.73
CA THR A 325 -10.19 -0.58 1.50
C THR A 325 -9.45 0.40 0.58
N ALA A 326 -8.73 1.32 1.16
CA ALA A 326 -8.05 2.46 0.52
C ALA A 326 -9.02 3.46 -0.13
N GLY A 327 -8.48 4.54 -0.67
CA GLY A 327 -9.24 5.74 -1.01
C GLY A 327 -10.49 5.52 -1.86
N VAL A 328 -10.41 4.70 -2.91
CA VAL A 328 -11.55 4.34 -3.77
C VAL A 328 -12.44 3.30 -3.08
N GLY A 329 -11.86 2.23 -2.53
CA GLY A 329 -12.60 1.17 -1.86
C GLY A 329 -13.43 1.67 -0.68
N GLU A 330 -12.90 2.61 0.10
CA GLU A 330 -13.56 3.19 1.27
C GLU A 330 -14.64 4.21 0.90
N ASN A 331 -14.42 5.00 -0.16
CA ASN A 331 -15.21 6.20 -0.42
C ASN A 331 -16.04 6.16 -1.70
N ASP A 332 -15.73 5.31 -2.69
CA ASP A 332 -16.51 5.22 -3.94
C ASP A 332 -17.60 4.15 -3.84
N THR A 333 -18.79 4.59 -3.46
CA THR A 333 -19.95 3.73 -3.27
C THR A 333 -20.43 3.07 -4.56
N ALA A 334 -20.26 3.77 -5.71
CA ALA A 334 -20.65 3.27 -7.01
C ALA A 334 -19.69 2.17 -7.51
N VAL A 335 -18.40 2.31 -7.27
CA VAL A 335 -17.42 1.25 -7.57
C VAL A 335 -17.72 -0.02 -6.76
N ARG A 336 -17.98 0.09 -5.45
CA ARG A 336 -18.35 -1.07 -4.63
C ARG A 336 -19.61 -1.76 -5.15
N ALA A 337 -20.65 -0.98 -5.49
CA ALA A 337 -21.90 -1.51 -6.03
C ALA A 337 -21.68 -2.23 -7.36
N ALA A 338 -20.98 -1.59 -8.30
CA ALA A 338 -20.70 -2.16 -9.62
C ALA A 338 -19.88 -3.45 -9.53
N VAL A 339 -18.85 -3.49 -8.68
CA VAL A 339 -18.06 -4.73 -8.45
C VAL A 339 -18.95 -5.83 -7.88
N CYS A 340 -19.76 -5.54 -6.86
CA CYS A 340 -20.63 -6.53 -6.23
C CYS A 340 -21.73 -7.06 -7.16
N GLU A 341 -22.20 -6.26 -8.11
CA GLU A 341 -23.19 -6.68 -9.11
C GLU A 341 -22.67 -7.84 -9.97
N TYR A 342 -21.43 -7.80 -10.42
CA TYR A 342 -20.78 -8.92 -11.12
C TYR A 342 -20.68 -10.20 -10.30
N LEU A 343 -20.75 -10.11 -8.98
CA LEU A 343 -20.53 -11.23 -8.04
C LEU A 343 -21.83 -11.89 -7.56
N GLY A 344 -22.98 -11.49 -8.12
CA GLY A 344 -24.28 -12.06 -7.78
C GLY A 344 -24.36 -13.59 -7.92
N PHE A 345 -23.62 -14.17 -8.88
CA PHE A 345 -23.53 -15.62 -9.07
C PHE A 345 -22.89 -16.35 -7.87
N MET A 346 -22.07 -15.65 -7.07
CA MET A 346 -21.49 -16.18 -5.82
C MET A 346 -22.42 -15.97 -4.62
N GLY A 347 -23.57 -15.34 -4.81
CA GLY A 347 -24.51 -14.99 -3.77
C GLY A 347 -24.13 -13.73 -2.97
N VAL A 348 -23.27 -12.87 -3.54
CA VAL A 348 -22.96 -11.54 -2.99
C VAL A 348 -24.20 -10.65 -3.16
N LYS A 349 -24.63 -10.04 -2.05
CA LYS A 349 -25.71 -9.06 -2.03
C LYS A 349 -25.34 -7.93 -1.07
N ILE A 350 -25.42 -6.69 -1.52
CA ILE A 350 -25.16 -5.52 -0.69
C ILE A 350 -26.46 -4.75 -0.42
N ASP A 351 -26.51 -4.09 0.73
CA ASP A 351 -27.55 -3.16 1.12
C ASP A 351 -27.20 -1.76 0.58
N PRO A 352 -28.05 -1.16 -0.28
CA PRO A 352 -27.74 0.15 -0.88
C PRO A 352 -27.63 1.28 0.16
N GLU A 353 -28.39 1.23 1.26
CA GLU A 353 -28.35 2.25 2.31
C GLU A 353 -27.03 2.14 3.11
N LEU A 354 -26.65 0.92 3.51
CA LEU A 354 -25.38 0.69 4.17
C LEU A 354 -24.21 1.04 3.25
N ASN A 355 -24.26 0.64 1.97
CA ASN A 355 -23.22 0.99 0.98
C ASN A 355 -23.11 2.49 0.73
N SER A 356 -24.14 3.30 1.00
CA SER A 356 -24.08 4.77 0.80
C SER A 356 -23.10 5.47 1.75
N LYS A 357 -22.67 4.82 2.82
CA LYS A 357 -21.71 5.37 3.80
C LYS A 357 -20.30 5.36 3.23
N ARG A 358 -19.55 6.45 3.48
CA ARG A 358 -18.17 6.62 3.00
C ARG A 358 -17.20 6.65 4.18
N GLY A 359 -16.02 6.04 4.02
CA GLY A 359 -14.92 6.09 4.98
C GLY A 359 -15.23 5.53 6.37
N LYS A 360 -16.24 4.66 6.50
CA LYS A 360 -16.64 4.05 7.77
C LYS A 360 -16.42 2.54 7.73
N GLU A 361 -15.86 2.03 8.82
CA GLU A 361 -15.77 0.59 9.05
C GLU A 361 -17.16 0.02 9.27
N MET A 362 -17.61 -0.85 8.36
CA MET A 362 -18.93 -1.47 8.47
C MET A 362 -19.13 -2.62 7.49
N MET A 363 -19.99 -3.55 7.85
CA MET A 363 -20.56 -4.53 6.94
C MET A 363 -21.62 -3.87 6.07
N ILE A 364 -21.54 -4.09 4.75
CA ILE A 364 -22.49 -3.53 3.77
C ILE A 364 -23.30 -4.60 3.04
N SER A 365 -23.08 -5.89 3.36
CA SER A 365 -23.89 -6.98 2.80
C SER A 365 -25.24 -7.11 3.51
N THR A 366 -26.24 -7.60 2.76
CA THR A 366 -27.55 -7.97 3.32
C THR A 366 -27.44 -9.22 4.20
N PRO A 367 -28.39 -9.47 5.12
CA PRO A 367 -28.36 -10.67 5.98
C PRO A 367 -28.43 -12.01 5.23
N ASP A 368 -29.00 -12.02 4.02
CA ASP A 368 -29.12 -13.20 3.17
C ASP A 368 -27.97 -13.33 2.14
N SER A 369 -26.98 -12.46 2.19
CA SER A 369 -25.76 -12.60 1.39
C SER A 369 -24.94 -13.80 1.83
N LYS A 370 -24.51 -14.63 0.87
CA LYS A 370 -23.63 -15.78 1.16
C LYS A 370 -22.20 -15.38 1.49
N VAL A 371 -21.77 -14.23 1.02
CA VAL A 371 -20.44 -13.65 1.28
C VAL A 371 -20.66 -12.36 2.05
N GLN A 372 -20.00 -12.21 3.18
CA GLN A 372 -19.99 -10.94 3.90
C GLN A 372 -19.20 -9.90 3.11
N VAL A 373 -19.74 -8.71 2.95
CA VAL A 373 -19.06 -7.59 2.28
C VAL A 373 -18.80 -6.48 3.31
N TRP A 374 -17.54 -6.11 3.47
CA TRP A 374 -17.11 -5.12 4.44
C TRP A 374 -16.37 -3.96 3.80
N VAL A 375 -16.57 -2.76 4.33
CA VAL A 375 -15.65 -1.63 4.18
C VAL A 375 -14.76 -1.62 5.41
N VAL A 376 -13.45 -1.75 5.21
CA VAL A 376 -12.46 -1.76 6.30
C VAL A 376 -11.39 -0.72 5.96
N PRO A 377 -11.47 0.49 6.52
CA PRO A 377 -10.44 1.52 6.31
C PRO A 377 -9.06 1.01 6.69
N THR A 378 -8.10 1.15 5.77
CA THR A 378 -6.72 0.73 6.05
C THR A 378 -6.03 1.69 7.01
N ASN A 379 -5.11 1.16 7.81
CA ASN A 379 -4.24 1.94 8.69
C ASN A 379 -2.85 1.33 8.69
N GLU A 380 -2.09 1.67 7.64
CA GLU A 380 -0.73 1.14 7.44
C GLU A 380 0.22 1.61 8.55
N GLU A 381 0.07 2.85 9.00
CA GLU A 381 0.91 3.40 10.05
C GLU A 381 0.69 2.66 11.38
N LEU A 382 -0.55 2.36 11.74
CA LEU A 382 -0.84 1.55 12.93
C LEU A 382 -0.24 0.13 12.81
N MET A 383 -0.31 -0.47 11.63
CA MET A 383 0.28 -1.78 11.40
C MET A 383 1.81 -1.74 11.57
N ILE A 384 2.47 -0.70 11.02
CA ILE A 384 3.92 -0.50 11.20
C ILE A 384 4.25 -0.31 12.69
N ALA A 385 3.46 0.50 13.42
CA ALA A 385 3.68 0.72 14.84
C ALA A 385 3.53 -0.56 15.66
N GLN A 386 2.52 -1.38 15.36
CA GLN A 386 2.27 -2.64 16.05
C GLN A 386 3.39 -3.66 15.79
N ASP A 387 3.79 -3.85 14.54
CA ASP A 387 4.92 -4.73 14.18
C ASP A 387 6.23 -4.26 14.86
N THR A 388 6.45 -2.95 14.89
CA THR A 388 7.63 -2.36 15.55
C THR A 388 7.62 -2.64 17.04
N ALA A 389 6.50 -2.41 17.73
CA ALA A 389 6.37 -2.63 19.17
C ALA A 389 6.49 -4.12 19.51
N GLU A 390 5.90 -5.02 18.73
CA GLU A 390 5.96 -6.47 18.93
C GLU A 390 7.42 -6.97 18.87
N LEU A 391 8.17 -6.56 17.84
CA LEU A 391 9.57 -6.97 17.66
C LEU A 391 10.50 -6.39 18.73
N VAL A 392 10.34 -5.12 19.08
CA VAL A 392 11.18 -4.48 20.11
C VAL A 392 10.90 -5.04 21.49
N ASN A 393 9.65 -5.36 21.82
CA ASN A 393 9.31 -6.01 23.09
C ASN A 393 9.81 -7.46 23.17
N ALA A 394 9.81 -8.19 22.06
CA ALA A 394 10.34 -9.56 22.00
C ALA A 394 11.87 -9.61 22.11
N ALA A 395 12.58 -8.50 21.82
CA ALA A 395 14.03 -8.40 21.89
C ALA A 395 14.57 -7.93 23.27
N LYS A 396 13.68 -7.45 24.16
CA LYS A 396 13.99 -7.10 25.56
C LYS A 396 14.02 -8.33 26.45
#